data_b052da911582945db6c167f4e3cd634a
#
_entry.id   b052da911582945db6c167f4e3cd634a
#
_cell.length_a   1.000
_cell.length_b   1.000
_cell.length_c   1.000
_cell.angle_alpha   90.00
_cell.angle_beta   90.00
_cell.angle_gamma   90.00
#
_symmetry.space_group_name_H-M   'P 1'
#
loop_
_entity.id
_entity.type
_entity.pdbx_description
1 polymer ?
#
loop_
_entity_poly.entity_id
_entity_poly.type
_entity_poly.pdbx_seq_one_letter_code
_entity_poly.pdbx_strand_id
1 'polypeptide(L)'
;NQPDYVYTKQLNSIVDECKQRFKTFSFTNKNISFKFRLADIIYFEGHKRKVSLFTVTGELEYGGDFTEICSELIKYNFILINRGLLVNLEQIQNISKSDIILSNGRKIPIGRTYKEEVVSRYLDFAAGR
;
A
#
# COMPACT_ATOMS: atom_id res chain seq x y z
N ASN A 1 12.95 -6.63 -36.77
CA ASN A 1 11.52 -6.74 -36.40
C ASN A 1 11.34 -7.46 -35.10
N GLN A 2 10.90 -6.74 -34.11
CA GLN A 2 10.57 -7.38 -32.84
C GLN A 2 9.23 -8.09 -32.94
N PRO A 3 9.11 -9.26 -32.32
CA PRO A 3 7.82 -9.95 -32.28
C PRO A 3 6.75 -9.08 -31.61
N ASP A 4 5.54 -9.14 -32.14
CA ASP A 4 4.42 -8.36 -31.63
C ASP A 4 4.15 -8.62 -30.16
N TYR A 5 4.35 -9.87 -29.71
CA TYR A 5 4.06 -10.21 -28.32
C TYR A 5 4.98 -9.49 -27.31
N VAL A 6 6.24 -9.21 -27.71
CA VAL A 6 7.17 -8.47 -26.84
C VAL A 6 6.69 -7.02 -26.69
N TYR A 7 6.28 -6.42 -27.78
CA TYR A 7 5.77 -5.05 -27.79
C TYR A 7 4.50 -4.94 -26.96
N THR A 8 3.59 -5.90 -27.13
CA THR A 8 2.34 -5.94 -26.38
C THR A 8 2.60 -6.09 -24.88
N LYS A 9 3.57 -6.93 -24.50
CA LYS A 9 3.93 -7.12 -23.11
C LYS A 9 4.43 -5.84 -22.46
N GLN A 10 5.25 -5.07 -23.17
CA GLN A 10 5.74 -3.78 -22.67
C GLN A 10 4.59 -2.78 -22.49
N LEU A 11 3.68 -2.72 -23.44
CA LEU A 11 2.51 -1.84 -23.36
C LEU A 11 1.62 -2.21 -22.19
N ASN A 12 1.37 -3.51 -21.99
CA ASN A 12 0.55 -3.97 -20.89
C ASN A 12 1.16 -3.61 -19.54
N SER A 13 2.49 -3.71 -19.43
CA SER A 13 3.18 -3.35 -18.20
C SER A 13 3.02 -1.86 -17.88
N ILE A 14 3.16 -1.00 -18.90
CA ILE A 14 2.96 0.45 -18.76
C ILE A 14 1.52 0.76 -18.38
N VAL A 15 0.55 0.11 -19.03
CA VAL A 15 -0.86 0.31 -18.75
C VAL A 15 -1.18 -0.11 -17.31
N ASP A 16 -0.61 -1.23 -16.84
CA ASP A 16 -0.83 -1.70 -15.47
C ASP A 16 -0.27 -0.72 -14.45
N GLU A 17 0.91 -0.16 -14.69
CA GLU A 17 1.48 0.89 -13.84
C GLU A 17 0.58 2.11 -13.79
N CYS A 18 0.05 2.54 -14.91
CA CYS A 18 -0.87 3.68 -14.98
C CYS A 18 -2.15 3.39 -14.21
N LYS A 19 -2.71 2.18 -14.35
CA LYS A 19 -3.91 1.78 -13.62
C LYS A 19 -3.69 1.82 -12.12
N GLN A 20 -2.55 1.29 -11.64
CA GLN A 20 -2.22 1.32 -10.22
C GLN A 20 -2.05 2.74 -9.71
N ARG A 21 -1.39 3.59 -10.50
CA ARG A 21 -1.15 4.99 -10.14
C ARG A 21 -2.45 5.76 -9.92
N PHE A 22 -3.48 5.48 -10.72
CA PHE A 22 -4.75 6.18 -10.65
C PHE A 22 -5.83 5.40 -9.93
N LYS A 23 -5.47 4.23 -9.39
CA LYS A 23 -6.42 3.45 -8.60
C LYS A 23 -6.80 4.20 -7.33
N THR A 24 -8.04 4.08 -6.93
CA THR A 24 -8.57 4.79 -5.77
C THR A 24 -9.13 3.81 -4.74
N PHE A 25 -9.18 4.28 -3.51
CA PHE A 25 -9.84 3.63 -2.40
C PHE A 25 -10.97 4.53 -1.91
N SER A 26 -12.18 3.98 -1.80
CA SER A 26 -13.36 4.75 -1.43
C SER A 26 -14.09 4.10 -0.26
N PHE A 27 -14.67 4.92 0.59
CA PHE A 27 -15.52 4.44 1.68
C PHE A 27 -16.50 5.54 2.07
N THR A 28 -17.55 5.15 2.81
CA THR A 28 -18.56 6.10 3.32
C THR A 28 -18.49 6.10 4.84
N ASN A 29 -18.46 7.30 5.43
CA ASN A 29 -18.43 7.49 6.85
C ASN A 29 -19.37 8.63 7.22
N LYS A 30 -20.37 8.36 8.06
CA LYS A 30 -21.36 9.36 8.51
C LYS A 30 -22.02 10.09 7.33
N ASN A 31 -22.44 9.33 6.32
CA ASN A 31 -23.09 9.82 5.10
C ASN A 31 -22.19 10.68 4.22
N ILE A 32 -20.87 10.69 4.49
CA ILE A 32 -19.91 11.38 3.65
C ILE A 32 -19.11 10.32 2.91
N SER A 33 -19.02 10.46 1.59
CA SER A 33 -18.22 9.57 0.76
C SER A 33 -16.82 10.14 0.59
N PHE A 34 -15.83 9.31 0.87
CA PHE A 34 -14.41 9.66 0.76
C PHE A 34 -13.79 8.87 -0.36
N LYS A 35 -12.87 9.51 -1.09
CA LYS A 35 -12.15 8.88 -2.18
C LYS A 35 -10.70 9.35 -2.16
N PHE A 36 -9.76 8.42 -2.09
CA PHE A 36 -8.34 8.71 -2.06
C PHE A 36 -7.64 7.93 -3.16
N ARG A 37 -6.67 8.56 -3.82
CA ARG A 37 -5.80 7.81 -4.72
C ARG A 37 -4.89 6.94 -3.87
N LEU A 38 -4.66 5.70 -4.31
CA LEU A 38 -3.81 4.78 -3.56
C LEU A 38 -2.40 5.35 -3.37
N ALA A 39 -1.89 6.07 -4.37
CA ALA A 39 -0.57 6.70 -4.30
C ALA A 39 -0.45 7.69 -3.14
N ASP A 40 -1.56 8.28 -2.71
CA ASP A 40 -1.59 9.28 -1.63
C ASP A 40 -1.77 8.65 -0.26
N ILE A 41 -2.03 7.36 -0.18
CA ILE A 41 -2.22 6.66 1.09
C ILE A 41 -0.87 6.16 1.59
N ILE A 42 -0.56 6.45 2.86
CA ILE A 42 0.68 6.02 3.48
C ILE A 42 0.47 4.66 4.14
N TYR A 43 -0.50 4.56 5.03
CA TYR A 43 -0.83 3.28 5.66
C TYR A 43 -2.21 3.29 6.30
N PHE A 44 -2.70 2.08 6.60
CA PHE A 44 -3.92 1.85 7.37
C PHE A 44 -3.55 1.18 8.68
N GLU A 45 -4.21 1.58 9.75
CA GLU A 45 -4.08 0.92 11.06
C GLU A 45 -5.44 0.40 11.49
N GLY A 46 -5.52 -0.90 11.74
CA GLY A 46 -6.75 -1.54 12.19
C GLY A 46 -6.76 -1.72 13.69
N HIS A 47 -7.86 -1.36 14.33
CA HIS A 47 -8.04 -1.56 15.76
C HIS A 47 -9.51 -1.88 16.04
N LYS A 48 -9.78 -3.15 16.29
CA LYS A 48 -11.15 -3.65 16.47
C LYS A 48 -11.96 -3.36 15.20
N ARG A 49 -13.06 -2.65 15.30
CA ARG A 49 -13.92 -2.34 14.15
C ARG A 49 -13.67 -0.94 13.62
N LYS A 50 -12.53 -0.36 13.96
CA LYS A 50 -12.14 0.96 13.50
C LYS A 50 -10.90 0.87 12.65
N VAL A 51 -10.82 1.77 11.68
CA VAL A 51 -9.68 1.88 10.78
C VAL A 51 -9.19 3.31 10.80
N SER A 52 -7.88 3.46 10.99
CA SER A 52 -7.23 4.77 10.86
C SER A 52 -6.50 4.79 9.52
N LEU A 53 -6.79 5.80 8.73
CA LEU A 53 -6.20 5.99 7.40
C LEU A 53 -5.27 7.18 7.45
N PHE A 54 -4.01 6.97 7.06
CA PHE A 54 -2.98 8.00 7.04
C PHE A 54 -2.60 8.28 5.60
N THR A 55 -2.77 9.54 5.20
CA THR A 55 -2.49 9.98 3.83
C THR A 55 -1.47 11.11 3.84
N VAL A 56 -1.00 11.47 2.65
CA VAL A 56 -0.04 12.57 2.51
C VAL A 56 -0.62 13.92 2.91
N THR A 57 -1.95 14.04 3.01
CA THR A 57 -2.61 15.29 3.39
C THR A 57 -3.22 15.28 4.79
N GLY A 58 -3.19 14.16 5.50
CA GLY A 58 -3.73 14.08 6.84
C GLY A 58 -4.15 12.69 7.25
N GLU A 59 -4.88 12.60 8.35
CA GLU A 59 -5.35 11.32 8.87
C GLU A 59 -6.84 11.35 9.15
N LEU A 60 -7.46 10.17 9.16
CA LEU A 60 -8.90 10.01 9.31
C LEU A 60 -9.19 8.66 9.95
N GLU A 61 -10.12 8.65 10.92
CA GLU A 61 -10.57 7.41 11.54
C GLU A 61 -12.03 7.15 11.17
N TYR A 62 -12.35 5.90 10.84
CA TYR A 62 -13.72 5.53 10.49
C TYR A 62 -14.02 4.08 10.89
N GLY A 63 -15.30 3.75 10.95
CA GLY A 63 -15.73 2.37 11.19
C GLY A 63 -15.56 1.55 9.93
N GLY A 64 -14.83 0.44 10.02
CA GLY A 64 -14.59 -0.41 8.86
C GLY A 64 -13.96 -1.74 9.24
N ASP A 65 -13.80 -2.58 8.24
CA ASP A 65 -13.20 -3.91 8.40
C ASP A 65 -11.80 -3.91 7.81
N PHE A 66 -10.81 -3.91 8.69
CA PHE A 66 -9.40 -3.89 8.29
C PHE A 66 -9.03 -5.10 7.44
N THR A 67 -9.59 -6.27 7.76
CA THR A 67 -9.30 -7.50 7.01
C THR A 67 -9.74 -7.39 5.54
N GLU A 68 -10.91 -6.80 5.31
CA GLU A 68 -11.38 -6.58 3.95
C GLU A 68 -10.47 -5.62 3.18
N ILE A 69 -10.01 -4.57 3.86
CA ILE A 69 -9.09 -3.60 3.25
C ILE A 69 -7.79 -4.30 2.84
N CYS A 70 -7.25 -5.14 3.72
CA CYS A 70 -6.03 -5.90 3.41
C CYS A 70 -6.23 -6.80 2.20
N SER A 71 -7.34 -7.53 2.15
CA SER A 71 -7.64 -8.43 1.04
C SER A 71 -7.74 -7.69 -0.28
N GLU A 72 -8.31 -6.49 -0.26
CA GLU A 72 -8.47 -5.67 -1.46
C GLU A 72 -7.15 -5.05 -1.92
N LEU A 73 -6.36 -4.50 -1.00
CA LEU A 73 -5.23 -3.66 -1.35
C LEU A 73 -3.89 -4.39 -1.46
N ILE A 74 -3.80 -5.64 -1.00
CA ILE A 74 -2.54 -6.37 -1.08
C ILE A 74 -2.06 -6.55 -2.53
N LYS A 75 -2.96 -6.53 -3.48
CA LYS A 75 -2.63 -6.65 -4.90
C LYS A 75 -2.20 -5.32 -5.53
N TYR A 76 -2.19 -4.23 -4.77
CA TYR A 76 -1.84 -2.89 -5.26
C TYR A 76 -0.63 -2.32 -4.53
N ASN A 77 0.35 -3.17 -4.21
CA ASN A 77 1.61 -2.77 -3.57
C ASN A 77 1.43 -2.30 -2.13
N PHE A 78 0.46 -2.85 -1.43
CA PHE A 78 0.33 -2.70 0.01
C PHE A 78 0.78 -3.98 0.69
N ILE A 79 1.37 -3.87 1.86
CA ILE A 79 1.88 -5.01 2.59
C ILE A 79 1.64 -4.87 4.09
N LEU A 80 1.31 -5.99 4.75
CA LEU A 80 1.19 -6.02 6.20
C LEU A 80 2.58 -6.00 6.85
N ILE A 81 2.79 -5.02 7.71
CA ILE A 81 4.02 -4.89 8.50
C ILE A 81 3.89 -5.64 9.81
N ASN A 82 2.67 -5.68 10.33
CA ASN A 82 2.30 -6.46 11.49
C ASN A 82 0.79 -6.69 11.41
N ARG A 83 0.23 -7.25 12.47
CA ARG A 83 -1.17 -7.67 12.50
C ARG A 83 -2.17 -6.55 12.20
N GLY A 84 -1.84 -5.34 12.57
CA GLY A 84 -2.76 -4.19 12.46
C GLY A 84 -2.25 -3.05 11.59
N LEU A 85 -1.22 -3.25 10.78
CA LEU A 85 -0.67 -2.19 9.94
C LEU A 85 -0.47 -2.66 8.51
N LEU A 86 -1.19 -2.02 7.59
CA LEU A 86 -1.07 -2.25 6.15
C LEU A 86 -0.42 -1.01 5.53
N VAL A 87 0.76 -1.16 4.96
CA VAL A 87 1.57 -0.04 4.49
C VAL A 87 1.72 -0.07 2.99
N ASN A 88 1.69 1.11 2.39
CA ASN A 88 1.94 1.31 0.97
C ASN A 88 3.46 1.23 0.72
N LEU A 89 3.89 0.25 -0.08
CA LEU A 89 5.32 0.08 -0.41
C LEU A 89 5.90 1.34 -1.04
N GLU A 90 5.10 2.06 -1.82
CA GLU A 90 5.51 3.29 -2.47
C GLU A 90 5.87 4.40 -1.47
N GLN A 91 5.33 4.34 -0.27
CA GLN A 91 5.55 5.34 0.77
C GLN A 91 6.63 4.94 1.78
N ILE A 92 7.28 3.81 1.57
CA ILE A 92 8.42 3.41 2.42
C ILE A 92 9.66 4.13 1.90
N GLN A 93 10.24 4.96 2.77
CA GLN A 93 11.46 5.70 2.44
C GLN A 93 12.70 4.82 2.56
N ASN A 94 12.78 4.04 3.63
CA ASN A 94 13.85 3.07 3.78
C ASN A 94 13.43 1.95 4.72
N ILE A 95 14.19 0.87 4.69
CA ILE A 95 13.95 -0.31 5.49
C ILE A 95 15.26 -0.75 6.16
N SER A 96 15.18 -1.12 7.44
CA SER A 96 16.30 -1.67 8.18
C SER A 96 15.95 -3.07 8.65
N LYS A 97 16.82 -3.67 9.47
CA LYS A 97 16.60 -5.03 9.96
C LYS A 97 15.33 -5.19 10.80
N SER A 98 14.90 -4.13 11.46
CA SER A 98 13.79 -4.22 12.41
C SER A 98 12.69 -3.20 12.17
N ASP A 99 12.93 -2.19 11.34
CA ASP A 99 12.01 -1.07 11.19
C ASP A 99 11.89 -0.63 9.75
N ILE A 100 10.78 0.06 9.45
CA ILE A 100 10.65 0.84 8.23
C ILE A 100 10.52 2.31 8.60
N ILE A 101 10.95 3.18 7.69
CA ILE A 101 10.74 4.62 7.81
C ILE A 101 9.87 5.05 6.64
N LEU A 102 8.76 5.69 6.96
CA LEU A 102 7.78 6.14 5.99
C LEU A 102 8.11 7.53 5.47
N SER A 103 7.48 7.90 4.36
CA SER A 103 7.68 9.21 3.74
C SER A 103 7.36 10.38 4.67
N ASN A 104 6.47 10.18 5.65
CA ASN A 104 6.15 11.20 6.64
C ASN A 104 7.14 11.24 7.81
N GLY A 105 8.21 10.46 7.74
CA GLY A 105 9.24 10.40 8.78
C GLY A 105 8.94 9.45 9.92
N ARG A 106 7.77 8.82 9.93
CA ARG A 106 7.41 7.91 11.01
C ARG A 106 8.20 6.60 10.90
N LYS A 107 8.73 6.16 12.03
CA LYS A 107 9.45 4.89 12.14
C LYS A 107 8.53 3.84 12.72
N ILE A 108 8.37 2.71 12.04
CA ILE A 108 7.46 1.65 12.45
C ILE A 108 8.23 0.35 12.54
N PRO A 109 8.14 -0.37 13.68
CA PRO A 109 8.81 -1.68 13.80
C PRO A 109 8.08 -2.72 12.96
N ILE A 110 8.85 -3.62 12.35
CA ILE A 110 8.31 -4.71 11.56
C ILE A 110 8.07 -5.90 12.48
N GLY A 111 6.85 -6.47 12.41
CA GLY A 111 6.53 -7.67 13.17
C GLY A 111 7.45 -8.82 12.79
N ARG A 112 7.86 -9.60 13.80
CA ARG A 112 8.86 -10.66 13.62
C ARG A 112 8.48 -11.65 12.53
N THR A 113 7.23 -12.05 12.44
CA THR A 113 6.76 -13.03 11.46
C THR A 113 6.54 -12.43 10.08
N TYR A 114 6.53 -11.10 9.98
CA TYR A 114 6.28 -10.38 8.72
C TYR A 114 7.55 -9.93 8.02
N LYS A 115 8.67 -9.97 8.74
CA LYS A 115 9.92 -9.35 8.30
C LYS A 115 10.43 -9.87 6.97
N GLU A 116 10.46 -11.18 6.81
CA GLU A 116 11.02 -11.80 5.60
C GLU A 116 10.23 -11.37 4.36
N GLU A 117 8.91 -11.44 4.44
CA GLU A 117 8.06 -11.05 3.33
C GLU A 117 8.13 -9.56 3.04
N VAL A 118 8.17 -8.73 4.09
CA VAL A 118 8.27 -7.28 3.93
C VAL A 118 9.54 -6.90 3.20
N VAL A 119 10.67 -7.44 3.64
CA VAL A 119 11.97 -7.16 3.00
C VAL A 119 11.95 -7.63 1.54
N SER A 120 11.48 -8.84 1.29
CA SER A 120 11.42 -9.40 -0.05
C SER A 120 10.57 -8.56 -1.00
N ARG A 121 9.38 -8.20 -0.56
CA ARG A 121 8.47 -7.41 -1.39
C ARG A 121 8.96 -5.97 -1.60
N TYR A 122 9.56 -5.39 -0.58
CA TYR A 122 10.14 -4.07 -0.72
C TYR A 122 11.28 -4.06 -1.74
N LEU A 123 12.17 -5.05 -1.69
CA LEU A 123 13.26 -5.14 -2.65
C LEU A 123 12.75 -5.36 -4.07
N ASP A 124 11.73 -6.19 -4.24
CA ASP A 124 11.12 -6.40 -5.55
C ASP A 124 10.49 -5.12 -6.08
N PHE A 125 9.77 -4.41 -5.24
CA PHE A 125 9.16 -3.15 -5.60
C PHE A 125 10.22 -2.11 -5.99
N ALA A 126 11.27 -1.98 -5.19
CA ALA A 126 12.35 -1.02 -5.44
C ALA A 126 13.12 -1.35 -6.73
N ALA A 127 13.19 -2.63 -7.09
CA ALA A 127 13.85 -3.07 -8.33
C ALA A 127 12.92 -3.02 -9.55
N GLY A 128 11.67 -2.63 -9.37
CA GLY A 128 10.71 -2.55 -10.47
C GLY A 128 10.16 -3.90 -10.93
N ARG A 129 10.16 -4.89 -10.05
CA ARG A 129 9.71 -6.25 -10.38
C ARG A 129 8.26 -6.50 -10.07
#